data_83867a4ba79a2cbc00305c41480d0ce2
#
_entry.id   83867a4ba79a2cbc00305c41480d0ce2
#
_cell.length_a   1.000
_cell.length_b   1.000
_cell.length_c   1.000
_cell.angle_alpha   90.00
_cell.angle_beta   90.00
_cell.angle_gamma   90.00
#
_symmetry.space_group_name_H-M   'P 1'
#
loop_
_entity.id
_entity.type
_entity.pdbx_description
1 polymer ?
#
loop_
_entity_poly.entity_id
_entity_poly.type
_entity_poly.pdbx_seq_one_letter_code
_entity_poly.pdbx_strand_id
1 'polypeptide(L)'
;MIERPTFTGNEEQRSLAEEIFHLMTAQGRLFALDTPIHQTLRNLADFYARQRQIDPDEAARLIDEALRVNSQVFTRQENNGDVMFITSRRGRYVPPQVDTVHTFKQRLHEPENPLPVDDISVVVTTTRPALTTVEPVFISEYWQQQAGLIPVTVEAPVETPVAAVDETPPVEEPVAVAPVAEAEQITAPPVVPPTGPAQVNTVIVLPNGLQIDLRRPVEELMAQHGQTLMSQLRAAIENDPLRRLVLFGNQAFPEAALVSFGKNDLRRISDYIKEVGEPLLDTQIIADIFYHNPRQSDYEIFRFALNYRLSREKDFEFVGVEGARLWSVRNLPAIGTRRVKASEMGQLAGYIEEGFDDSLAEQSVEAIRKTGQVNHVLTFFEWEYGILPLTRALSALLPQPLLADQRSAVLRFEMPQHYVSALVELRYPTGNRGGWLQGLETLFHDYLVPGALITLMRTDDPRTFAITYEEQAETQDRLLVLDETKKTPKFTFANISFACVVDTDMLVNQQQYGRLRNLKAFPINERRKADLMLEHVFEVIGTPVGTRTEPQYAAPFDTLFVAMNVLRPVSREYLTHLLTDGDNFTPDEGRPGWWRYAPPPSQAEEEEDDETDEEDFDDEE
;
A
#
# COMPACT_ATOMS: atom_id res chain seq x y z
N MET A 1 25.15 8.64 -5.21
CA MET A 1 25.19 9.72 -6.24
C MET A 1 25.30 9.06 -7.60
N ILE A 2 24.30 9.19 -8.48
CA ILE A 2 24.39 8.64 -9.84
C ILE A 2 25.35 9.54 -10.60
N GLU A 3 26.51 9.01 -10.99
CA GLU A 3 27.45 9.77 -11.82
C GLU A 3 26.76 10.14 -13.14
N ARG A 4 26.65 11.43 -13.40
CA ARG A 4 26.13 11.91 -14.69
C ARG A 4 27.11 11.51 -15.79
N PRO A 5 26.63 10.94 -16.91
CA PRO A 5 27.53 10.60 -18.00
C PRO A 5 28.18 11.85 -18.58
N THR A 6 29.47 11.75 -18.92
CA THR A 6 30.22 12.83 -19.56
C THR A 6 30.11 12.67 -21.07
N PHE A 7 29.84 13.79 -21.78
CA PHE A 7 29.73 13.81 -23.23
C PHE A 7 30.98 14.39 -23.87
N THR A 8 31.37 13.84 -25.01
CA THR A 8 32.59 14.19 -25.78
C THR A 8 32.24 14.71 -27.17
N GLY A 9 33.16 15.38 -27.82
CA GLY A 9 32.99 15.96 -29.14
C GLY A 9 33.06 17.50 -29.15
N ASN A 10 32.71 18.14 -30.27
CA ASN A 10 32.55 19.58 -30.35
C ASN A 10 31.34 20.06 -29.54
N GLU A 11 31.13 21.36 -29.39
CA GLU A 11 30.08 21.92 -28.54
C GLU A 11 28.68 21.50 -29.01
N GLU A 12 28.43 21.50 -30.32
CA GLU A 12 27.15 21.08 -30.92
C GLU A 12 26.89 19.59 -30.74
N GLN A 13 27.91 18.75 -30.92
CA GLN A 13 27.79 17.29 -30.75
C GLN A 13 27.52 16.91 -29.27
N ARG A 14 28.19 17.61 -28.34
CA ARG A 14 27.97 17.40 -26.91
C ARG A 14 26.56 17.80 -26.48
N SER A 15 26.14 19.00 -26.88
CA SER A 15 24.80 19.52 -26.57
C SER A 15 23.70 18.60 -27.14
N LEU A 16 23.85 18.17 -28.42
CA LEU A 16 22.88 17.27 -29.05
C LEU A 16 22.83 15.89 -28.38
N ALA A 17 23.99 15.34 -28.04
CA ALA A 17 24.05 14.04 -27.35
C ALA A 17 23.44 14.11 -25.94
N GLU A 18 23.65 15.20 -25.21
CA GLU A 18 23.05 15.43 -23.90
C GLU A 18 21.54 15.59 -23.98
N GLU A 19 21.04 16.40 -24.94
CA GLU A 19 19.59 16.54 -25.18
C GLU A 19 18.93 15.19 -25.48
N ILE A 20 19.54 14.38 -26.37
CA ILE A 20 19.02 13.05 -26.73
C ILE A 20 19.06 12.11 -25.53
N PHE A 21 20.11 12.16 -24.71
CA PHE A 21 20.20 11.37 -23.50
C PHE A 21 19.07 11.74 -22.51
N HIS A 22 18.83 13.03 -22.28
CA HIS A 22 17.73 13.48 -21.43
C HIS A 22 16.36 13.07 -21.97
N LEU A 23 16.15 13.17 -23.28
CA LEU A 23 14.92 12.74 -23.92
C LEU A 23 14.68 11.24 -23.73
N MET A 24 15.68 10.41 -24.01
CA MET A 24 15.58 8.95 -23.87
C MET A 24 15.37 8.54 -22.40
N THR A 25 16.12 9.14 -21.48
CA THR A 25 15.98 8.83 -20.03
C THR A 25 14.67 9.34 -19.44
N ALA A 26 14.09 10.43 -19.96
CA ALA A 26 12.77 10.89 -19.59
C ALA A 26 11.69 9.88 -20.03
N GLN A 27 11.79 9.31 -21.24
CA GLN A 27 10.91 8.25 -21.72
C GLN A 27 11.05 6.96 -20.88
N GLY A 28 12.28 6.64 -20.46
CA GLY A 28 12.59 5.49 -19.61
C GLY A 28 12.44 5.74 -18.11
N ARG A 29 11.80 6.83 -17.69
CA ARG A 29 11.74 7.24 -16.27
C ARG A 29 11.12 6.19 -15.35
N LEU A 30 10.18 5.39 -15.85
CA LEU A 30 9.50 4.32 -15.11
C LEU A 30 10.27 3.00 -15.10
N PHE A 31 11.39 2.91 -15.83
CA PHE A 31 12.17 1.68 -15.90
C PHE A 31 13.27 1.67 -14.82
N ALA A 32 13.74 0.46 -14.45
CA ALA A 32 14.89 0.32 -13.58
C ALA A 32 16.13 1.01 -14.18
N LEU A 33 17.08 1.42 -13.34
CA LEU A 33 18.23 2.25 -13.74
C LEU A 33 19.09 1.63 -14.86
N ASP A 34 19.17 0.31 -14.89
CA ASP A 34 19.99 -0.44 -15.85
C ASP A 34 19.16 -0.99 -17.04
N THR A 35 17.85 -0.71 -17.08
CA THR A 35 16.99 -1.16 -18.17
C THR A 35 17.38 -0.46 -19.48
N PRO A 36 17.52 -1.19 -20.61
CA PRO A 36 17.85 -0.62 -21.88
C PRO A 36 16.68 0.23 -22.43
N ILE A 37 17.00 1.44 -22.83
CA ILE A 37 16.09 2.37 -23.49
C ILE A 37 16.51 2.48 -24.95
N HIS A 38 15.59 2.17 -25.85
CA HIS A 38 15.85 2.06 -27.29
C HIS A 38 15.19 3.21 -28.04
N GLN A 39 15.90 3.78 -29.02
CA GLN A 39 15.32 4.70 -29.99
C GLN A 39 15.95 4.49 -31.37
N THR A 40 15.12 4.53 -32.41
CA THR A 40 15.63 4.45 -33.78
C THR A 40 16.17 5.81 -34.23
N LEU A 41 17.22 5.78 -35.06
CA LEU A 41 17.77 7.00 -35.66
C LEU A 41 16.69 7.79 -36.43
N ARG A 42 15.80 7.08 -37.11
CA ARG A 42 14.70 7.67 -37.86
C ARG A 42 13.76 8.47 -36.97
N ASN A 43 13.30 7.88 -35.84
CA ASN A 43 12.44 8.59 -34.89
C ASN A 43 13.09 9.85 -34.32
N LEU A 44 14.37 9.76 -33.95
CA LEU A 44 15.13 10.91 -33.45
C LEU A 44 15.28 11.98 -34.53
N ALA A 45 15.60 11.57 -35.78
CA ALA A 45 15.75 12.48 -36.91
C ALA A 45 14.44 13.20 -37.24
N ASP A 46 13.33 12.49 -37.31
CA ASP A 46 12.01 13.06 -37.60
C ASP A 46 11.59 14.07 -36.50
N PHE A 47 11.92 13.77 -35.24
CA PHE A 47 11.66 14.67 -34.12
C PHE A 47 12.49 15.96 -34.21
N TYR A 48 13.82 15.84 -34.35
CA TYR A 48 14.72 16.99 -34.38
C TYR A 48 14.58 17.80 -35.66
N ALA A 49 14.28 17.18 -36.82
CA ALA A 49 13.96 17.85 -38.07
C ALA A 49 12.79 18.84 -37.89
N ARG A 50 11.73 18.41 -37.24
CA ARG A 50 10.56 19.27 -36.94
C ARG A 50 10.89 20.35 -35.93
N GLN A 51 11.63 20.02 -34.86
CA GLN A 51 11.95 20.95 -33.81
C GLN A 51 12.90 22.06 -34.29
N ARG A 52 13.93 21.72 -35.09
CA ARG A 52 14.96 22.66 -35.56
C ARG A 52 14.69 23.19 -36.97
N GLN A 53 13.60 22.74 -37.61
CA GLN A 53 13.21 23.13 -38.99
C GLN A 53 14.31 22.84 -40.02
N ILE A 54 14.98 21.70 -39.93
CA ILE A 54 16.01 21.20 -40.83
C ILE A 54 15.53 19.99 -41.59
N ASP A 55 16.24 19.60 -42.63
CA ASP A 55 15.94 18.38 -43.39
C ASP A 55 16.12 17.11 -42.54
N PRO A 56 15.22 16.11 -42.62
CA PRO A 56 15.32 14.87 -41.84
C PRO A 56 16.62 14.09 -42.11
N ASP A 57 17.14 14.08 -43.33
CA ASP A 57 18.38 13.37 -43.64
C ASP A 57 19.60 14.10 -43.03
N GLU A 58 19.54 15.43 -42.98
CA GLU A 58 20.56 16.25 -42.30
C GLU A 58 20.49 16.02 -40.79
N ALA A 59 19.28 15.99 -40.19
CA ALA A 59 19.09 15.68 -38.79
C ALA A 59 19.63 14.27 -38.45
N ALA A 60 19.33 13.26 -39.30
CA ALA A 60 19.83 11.91 -39.10
C ALA A 60 21.35 11.82 -39.10
N ARG A 61 22.00 12.55 -40.02
CA ARG A 61 23.47 12.61 -40.10
C ARG A 61 24.09 13.26 -38.84
N LEU A 62 23.55 14.38 -38.40
CA LEU A 62 24.04 15.10 -37.22
C LEU A 62 23.89 14.25 -35.95
N ILE A 63 22.75 13.56 -35.83
CA ILE A 63 22.46 12.67 -34.68
C ILE A 63 23.36 11.43 -34.68
N ASP A 64 23.49 10.73 -35.81
CA ASP A 64 24.36 9.55 -35.93
C ASP A 64 25.81 9.90 -35.61
N GLU A 65 26.30 11.05 -36.07
CA GLU A 65 27.66 11.54 -35.80
C GLU A 65 27.83 11.87 -34.29
N ALA A 66 26.90 12.62 -33.68
CA ALA A 66 26.96 13.01 -32.27
C ALA A 66 26.93 11.79 -31.34
N LEU A 67 26.05 10.82 -31.61
CA LEU A 67 25.89 9.63 -30.77
C LEU A 67 27.04 8.62 -30.97
N ARG A 68 27.62 8.52 -32.15
CA ARG A 68 28.83 7.70 -32.38
C ARG A 68 30.04 8.20 -31.61
N VAL A 69 30.26 9.52 -31.56
CA VAL A 69 31.34 10.12 -30.76
C VAL A 69 31.12 9.83 -29.27
N ASN A 70 29.87 9.67 -28.83
CA ASN A 70 29.49 9.38 -27.45
C ASN A 70 29.17 7.89 -27.21
N SER A 71 29.98 7.00 -27.78
CA SER A 71 29.81 5.53 -27.65
C SER A 71 29.93 5.00 -26.21
N GLN A 72 30.47 5.75 -25.28
CA GLN A 72 30.50 5.47 -23.84
C GLN A 72 29.12 5.65 -23.19
N VAL A 73 28.18 6.36 -23.82
CA VAL A 73 26.82 6.60 -23.32
C VAL A 73 25.78 5.85 -24.15
N PHE A 74 26.01 5.72 -25.46
CA PHE A 74 25.08 5.09 -26.40
C PHE A 74 25.70 3.87 -27.07
N THR A 75 24.95 2.78 -27.12
CA THR A 75 25.30 1.60 -27.90
C THR A 75 24.54 1.66 -29.22
N ARG A 76 25.26 1.69 -30.36
CA ARG A 76 24.66 1.66 -31.69
C ARG A 76 24.47 0.23 -32.15
N GLN A 77 23.28 -0.10 -32.57
CA GLN A 77 22.97 -1.37 -33.24
C GLN A 77 22.37 -1.13 -34.61
N GLU A 78 22.70 -1.98 -35.55
CA GLU A 78 22.14 -1.96 -36.89
C GLU A 78 21.39 -3.28 -37.12
N ASN A 79 20.11 -3.21 -37.41
CA ASN A 79 19.26 -4.38 -37.58
C ASN A 79 18.40 -4.18 -38.83
N ASN A 80 18.59 -5.02 -39.84
CA ASN A 80 17.85 -4.98 -41.10
C ASN A 80 17.84 -3.64 -41.86
N GLY A 81 18.93 -2.85 -41.74
CA GLY A 81 19.05 -1.53 -42.36
C GLY A 81 18.55 -0.36 -41.50
N ASP A 82 17.93 -0.62 -40.35
CA ASP A 82 17.55 0.40 -39.40
C ASP A 82 18.64 0.55 -38.31
N VAL A 83 19.04 1.79 -38.04
CA VAL A 83 19.97 2.12 -36.99
C VAL A 83 19.21 2.44 -35.71
N MET A 84 19.60 1.80 -34.63
CA MET A 84 19.01 1.97 -33.31
C MET A 84 20.10 2.34 -32.29
N PHE A 85 19.78 3.28 -31.42
CA PHE A 85 20.62 3.66 -30.29
C PHE A 85 20.01 3.17 -28.98
N ILE A 86 20.86 2.64 -28.11
CA ILE A 86 20.49 2.06 -26.83
C ILE A 86 21.32 2.76 -25.75
N THR A 87 20.62 3.19 -24.69
CA THR A 87 21.25 3.70 -23.47
C THR A 87 20.53 3.16 -22.24
N SER A 88 20.93 3.55 -21.05
CA SER A 88 20.20 3.31 -19.80
C SER A 88 20.18 4.60 -18.99
N ARG A 89 19.42 4.65 -17.91
CA ARG A 89 19.39 5.81 -17.01
C ARG A 89 20.75 6.09 -16.33
N ARG A 90 21.65 5.10 -16.32
CA ARG A 90 23.05 5.23 -15.86
C ARG A 90 24.05 5.58 -16.98
N GLY A 91 23.58 5.69 -18.20
CA GLY A 91 24.40 5.85 -19.39
C GLY A 91 24.46 4.56 -20.20
N ARG A 92 25.66 4.14 -20.65
CA ARG A 92 25.80 2.99 -21.55
C ARG A 92 25.13 1.74 -21.00
N TYR A 93 24.24 1.17 -21.81
CA TYR A 93 23.72 -0.16 -21.55
C TYR A 93 24.78 -1.22 -21.87
N VAL A 94 25.14 -2.00 -20.86
CA VAL A 94 25.97 -3.19 -21.03
C VAL A 94 25.05 -4.38 -20.87
N PRO A 95 24.80 -5.18 -21.94
CA PRO A 95 23.99 -6.36 -21.80
C PRO A 95 24.61 -7.27 -20.73
N PRO A 96 23.81 -7.86 -19.83
CA PRO A 96 24.35 -8.81 -18.86
C PRO A 96 25.07 -9.90 -19.60
N GLN A 97 26.27 -10.27 -19.16
CA GLN A 97 26.96 -11.44 -19.67
C GLN A 97 26.14 -12.67 -19.29
N VAL A 98 25.34 -13.11 -20.24
CA VAL A 98 24.59 -14.35 -20.09
C VAL A 98 25.63 -15.47 -20.14
N ASP A 99 25.78 -16.20 -19.03
CA ASP A 99 26.55 -17.43 -19.01
C ASP A 99 25.88 -18.39 -19.98
N THR A 100 26.49 -18.53 -21.17
CA THR A 100 25.95 -19.31 -22.27
C THR A 100 25.85 -20.81 -21.94
N VAL A 101 26.51 -21.27 -20.88
CA VAL A 101 26.49 -22.67 -20.43
C VAL A 101 25.18 -23.06 -19.74
N HIS A 102 24.38 -22.08 -19.25
CA HIS A 102 23.18 -22.36 -18.48
C HIS A 102 21.95 -21.53 -18.90
N THR A 103 21.85 -21.17 -20.17
CA THR A 103 20.65 -20.47 -20.66
C THR A 103 19.42 -21.38 -20.57
N PHE A 104 18.26 -20.79 -20.27
CA PHE A 104 16.96 -21.49 -20.27
C PHE A 104 16.72 -22.27 -21.59
N LYS A 105 17.20 -21.74 -22.72
CA LYS A 105 17.15 -22.38 -24.02
C LYS A 105 17.95 -23.70 -24.07
N GLN A 106 19.14 -23.75 -23.45
CA GLN A 106 19.93 -24.98 -23.39
C GLN A 106 19.31 -26.01 -22.44
N ARG A 107 18.77 -25.58 -21.29
CA ARG A 107 18.03 -26.49 -20.40
C ARG A 107 16.79 -27.08 -21.02
N LEU A 108 16.17 -26.37 -21.96
CA LEU A 108 15.01 -26.85 -22.71
C LEU A 108 15.41 -27.83 -23.81
N HIS A 109 16.63 -27.70 -24.37
CA HIS A 109 17.13 -28.56 -25.43
C HIS A 109 17.92 -29.79 -24.94
N GLU A 110 18.40 -29.76 -23.69
CA GLU A 110 19.10 -30.86 -23.04
C GLU A 110 18.44 -31.18 -21.68
N PRO A 111 17.20 -31.70 -21.67
CA PRO A 111 16.60 -32.18 -20.44
C PRO A 111 17.36 -33.38 -19.90
N GLU A 112 17.40 -33.53 -18.55
CA GLU A 112 18.05 -34.68 -17.88
C GLU A 112 17.53 -36.04 -18.34
N ASN A 113 16.30 -36.10 -18.89
CA ASN A 113 15.71 -37.25 -19.59
C ASN A 113 15.17 -36.79 -20.92
N PRO A 114 15.99 -36.75 -21.98
CA PRO A 114 15.50 -36.41 -23.30
C PRO A 114 14.46 -37.45 -23.75
N LEU A 115 13.27 -36.97 -24.14
CA LEU A 115 12.31 -37.83 -24.83
C LEU A 115 12.97 -38.42 -26.07
N PRO A 116 12.73 -39.71 -26.39
CA PRO A 116 13.26 -40.30 -27.61
C PRO A 116 12.83 -39.44 -28.80
N VAL A 117 13.79 -39.09 -29.64
CA VAL A 117 13.58 -38.29 -30.85
C VAL A 117 12.90 -39.17 -31.86
N ASP A 118 11.60 -39.37 -31.71
CA ASP A 118 10.78 -39.88 -32.83
C ASP A 118 10.30 -38.65 -33.61
N ASP A 119 10.90 -38.48 -34.78
CA ASP A 119 10.48 -37.71 -35.95
C ASP A 119 9.29 -36.74 -35.78
N ILE A 120 9.41 -35.79 -34.91
CA ILE A 120 8.61 -34.59 -35.00
C ILE A 120 9.47 -33.55 -35.70
N SER A 121 9.49 -33.57 -37.01
CA SER A 121 9.84 -32.42 -37.81
C SER A 121 8.78 -31.33 -37.58
N VAL A 122 8.84 -30.68 -36.44
CA VAL A 122 8.17 -29.40 -36.23
C VAL A 122 8.91 -28.43 -37.14
N VAL A 123 8.43 -28.27 -38.33
CA VAL A 123 8.72 -27.11 -39.14
C VAL A 123 8.12 -25.93 -38.37
N VAL A 124 8.91 -25.38 -37.46
CA VAL A 124 8.65 -24.07 -36.93
C VAL A 124 8.90 -23.11 -38.08
N THR A 125 7.89 -22.92 -38.90
CA THR A 125 7.79 -21.75 -39.75
C THR A 125 7.65 -20.59 -38.78
N THR A 126 8.80 -20.08 -38.33
CA THR A 126 8.88 -18.73 -37.75
C THR A 126 8.63 -17.75 -38.90
N THR A 127 7.40 -17.67 -39.37
CA THR A 127 6.88 -16.45 -39.92
C THR A 127 6.85 -15.50 -38.70
N ARG A 128 8.00 -14.85 -38.41
CA ARG A 128 7.95 -13.58 -37.67
C ARG A 128 6.90 -12.77 -38.43
N PRO A 129 5.79 -12.34 -37.80
CA PRO A 129 4.95 -11.35 -38.41
C PRO A 129 5.90 -10.23 -38.85
N ALA A 130 5.88 -9.86 -40.12
CA ALA A 130 6.62 -8.72 -40.60
C ALA A 130 6.33 -7.62 -39.60
N LEU A 131 7.39 -7.08 -38.94
CA LEU A 131 7.24 -5.96 -38.06
C LEU A 131 6.50 -4.91 -38.89
N THR A 132 5.20 -4.77 -38.62
CA THR A 132 4.40 -3.70 -39.18
C THR A 132 5.20 -2.47 -38.82
N THR A 133 5.64 -1.71 -39.79
CA THR A 133 6.28 -0.42 -39.62
C THR A 133 5.36 0.36 -38.72
N VAL A 134 5.67 0.38 -37.41
CA VAL A 134 4.95 1.21 -36.44
C VAL A 134 5.20 2.62 -36.94
N GLU A 135 4.14 3.35 -37.25
CA GLU A 135 4.26 4.76 -37.56
C GLU A 135 5.15 5.43 -36.48
N PRO A 136 6.08 6.30 -36.87
CA PRO A 136 7.04 6.87 -35.94
C PRO A 136 6.29 7.44 -34.73
N VAL A 137 6.62 6.93 -33.54
CA VAL A 137 5.98 7.38 -32.30
C VAL A 137 6.34 8.85 -32.12
N PHE A 138 5.35 9.71 -32.29
CA PHE A 138 5.51 11.14 -32.09
C PHE A 138 5.88 11.38 -30.62
N ILE A 139 7.04 12.02 -30.38
CA ILE A 139 7.46 12.38 -29.04
C ILE A 139 6.55 13.51 -28.57
N SER A 140 5.64 13.21 -27.64
CA SER A 140 4.64 14.16 -27.15
C SER A 140 5.27 15.38 -26.48
N GLU A 141 4.57 16.51 -26.48
CA GLU A 141 4.99 17.73 -25.79
C GLU A 141 5.31 17.50 -24.30
N TYR A 142 4.58 16.58 -23.65
CA TYR A 142 4.86 16.16 -22.29
C TYR A 142 6.31 15.66 -22.11
N TRP A 143 6.79 14.77 -22.99
CA TRP A 143 8.15 14.25 -22.90
C TRP A 143 9.20 15.31 -23.28
N GLN A 144 8.86 16.23 -24.20
CA GLN A 144 9.71 17.36 -24.54
C GLN A 144 9.92 18.30 -23.34
N GLN A 145 8.84 18.56 -22.59
CA GLN A 145 8.90 19.35 -21.35
C GLN A 145 9.71 18.63 -20.27
N GLN A 146 9.49 17.34 -20.06
CA GLN A 146 10.24 16.54 -19.08
C GLN A 146 11.74 16.46 -19.41
N ALA A 147 12.09 16.47 -20.68
CA ALA A 147 13.47 16.49 -21.13
C ALA A 147 14.09 17.91 -21.11
N GLY A 148 13.32 18.94 -20.78
CA GLY A 148 13.78 20.33 -20.80
C GLY A 148 14.03 20.91 -22.20
N LEU A 149 13.49 20.27 -23.24
CA LEU A 149 13.67 20.67 -24.64
C LEU A 149 12.79 21.86 -25.03
N ILE A 150 11.66 22.04 -24.37
CA ILE A 150 10.80 23.22 -24.48
C ILE A 150 10.55 23.81 -23.10
N PRO A 151 10.61 25.15 -22.97
CA PRO A 151 10.29 25.80 -21.70
C PRO A 151 8.80 25.57 -21.35
N VAL A 152 8.53 25.32 -20.08
CA VAL A 152 7.16 25.25 -19.57
C VAL A 152 6.55 26.64 -19.73
N THR A 153 5.65 26.83 -20.69
CA THR A 153 4.89 28.06 -20.82
C THR A 153 3.85 28.04 -19.71
N VAL A 154 4.12 28.74 -18.62
CA VAL A 154 3.10 29.06 -17.63
C VAL A 154 2.16 30.03 -18.32
N GLU A 155 1.02 29.54 -18.82
CA GLU A 155 -0.08 30.41 -19.23
C GLU A 155 -0.49 31.24 -18.02
N ALA A 156 -0.26 32.55 -18.13
CA ALA A 156 -0.84 33.50 -17.19
C ALA A 156 -2.38 33.38 -17.27
N PRO A 157 -3.10 33.49 -16.16
CA PRO A 157 -4.54 33.37 -16.17
C PRO A 157 -5.11 34.44 -17.10
N VAL A 158 -5.76 34.00 -18.17
CA VAL A 158 -6.52 34.85 -19.09
C VAL A 158 -7.71 35.36 -18.30
N GLU A 159 -7.67 36.66 -17.95
CA GLU A 159 -8.86 37.39 -17.52
C GLU A 159 -9.84 37.35 -18.67
N THR A 160 -10.94 36.65 -18.50
CA THR A 160 -12.10 36.71 -19.40
C THR A 160 -12.77 38.06 -19.27
N PRO A 161 -12.86 38.86 -20.34
CA PRO A 161 -13.70 40.06 -20.30
C PRO A 161 -15.18 39.64 -20.32
N VAL A 162 -15.90 40.08 -19.31
CA VAL A 162 -17.33 40.05 -19.22
C VAL A 162 -17.88 40.95 -20.34
N ALA A 163 -18.54 40.37 -21.32
CA ALA A 163 -19.39 41.14 -22.25
C ALA A 163 -20.85 40.84 -21.95
N ALA A 164 -21.52 41.93 -21.72
CA ALA A 164 -22.93 42.01 -21.37
C ALA A 164 -23.85 41.70 -22.55
N VAL A 165 -24.93 41.03 -22.22
CA VAL A 165 -26.34 41.24 -22.50
C VAL A 165 -26.76 41.76 -23.90
N ASP A 166 -27.55 41.05 -24.63
CA ASP A 166 -28.99 41.33 -24.80
C ASP A 166 -29.56 40.66 -26.06
N GLU A 167 -30.81 40.31 -25.93
CA GLU A 167 -31.87 40.15 -26.91
C GLU A 167 -32.38 38.74 -27.26
N THR A 168 -33.50 38.45 -26.66
CA THR A 168 -34.56 37.51 -27.07
C THR A 168 -35.44 38.17 -28.14
N PRO A 169 -36.47 37.49 -28.71
CA PRO A 169 -36.61 36.29 -29.54
C PRO A 169 -37.24 36.61 -30.93
N PRO A 170 -37.73 35.71 -31.73
CA PRO A 170 -39.13 35.38 -31.70
C PRO A 170 -39.58 33.93 -31.94
N VAL A 171 -40.72 33.71 -31.42
CA VAL A 171 -41.70 32.64 -31.56
C VAL A 171 -42.15 32.44 -33.00
N GLU A 172 -42.32 31.20 -33.43
CA GLU A 172 -43.37 30.78 -34.38
C GLU A 172 -43.81 29.34 -34.11
N GLU A 173 -45.03 29.19 -33.67
CA GLU A 173 -45.94 28.07 -33.80
C GLU A 173 -46.66 28.15 -35.14
N PRO A 174 -47.59 27.21 -35.47
CA PRO A 174 -47.55 25.77 -35.64
C PRO A 174 -48.09 25.34 -37.01
N VAL A 175 -47.98 24.10 -37.40
CA VAL A 175 -48.90 23.52 -38.40
C VAL A 175 -49.26 22.07 -38.03
N ALA A 176 -50.54 21.92 -37.79
CA ALA A 176 -51.27 20.66 -37.66
C ALA A 176 -51.53 20.02 -39.01
N VAL A 177 -51.54 18.70 -39.07
CA VAL A 177 -52.54 17.94 -39.88
C VAL A 177 -52.62 16.49 -39.31
N ALA A 178 -53.82 16.11 -38.89
CA ALA A 178 -54.34 14.74 -38.76
C ALA A 178 -54.99 14.35 -40.10
N PRO A 179 -55.70 13.21 -40.27
CA PRO A 179 -55.96 12.04 -39.43
C PRO A 179 -56.02 10.65 -40.21
N VAL A 180 -56.48 9.62 -39.45
CA VAL A 180 -57.36 8.47 -39.87
C VAL A 180 -56.69 7.14 -40.15
N ALA A 181 -56.99 6.11 -39.38
CA ALA A 181 -58.01 5.05 -39.49
C ALA A 181 -57.92 4.11 -38.27
N GLU A 182 -58.95 3.99 -37.50
CA GLU A 182 -59.98 2.91 -37.35
C GLU A 182 -59.40 1.48 -37.44
N ALA A 183 -59.56 0.55 -36.58
CA ALA A 183 -60.48 0.10 -35.57
C ALA A 183 -60.02 -1.24 -35.00
N GLU A 184 -60.28 -1.54 -33.80
CA GLU A 184 -61.03 -2.73 -33.35
C GLU A 184 -61.19 -2.75 -31.85
N GLN A 185 -62.44 -2.77 -31.41
CA GLN A 185 -62.84 -2.86 -30.01
C GLN A 185 -62.63 -4.28 -29.53
N ILE A 186 -61.82 -4.45 -28.45
CA ILE A 186 -61.93 -5.60 -27.56
C ILE A 186 -62.47 -5.09 -26.24
N THR A 187 -63.64 -5.56 -25.87
CA THR A 187 -64.38 -5.29 -24.67
C THR A 187 -63.61 -5.62 -23.42
N ALA A 188 -63.36 -4.64 -22.56
CA ALA A 188 -62.80 -4.79 -21.22
C ALA A 188 -63.90 -5.22 -20.22
N PRO A 189 -63.56 -6.04 -19.19
CA PRO A 189 -64.46 -6.33 -18.09
C PRO A 189 -64.67 -5.13 -17.18
N PRO A 190 -65.77 -5.10 -16.38
CA PRO A 190 -66.24 -3.89 -15.72
C PRO A 190 -65.27 -3.38 -14.66
N VAL A 191 -64.91 -2.11 -14.82
CA VAL A 191 -64.10 -1.35 -13.85
C VAL A 191 -64.95 -1.09 -12.62
N VAL A 192 -64.46 -1.67 -11.48
CA VAL A 192 -64.91 -1.28 -10.14
C VAL A 192 -64.40 0.15 -9.88
N PRO A 193 -65.25 1.10 -9.43
CA PRO A 193 -64.80 2.47 -9.17
C PRO A 193 -63.77 2.49 -8.04
N PRO A 194 -62.69 3.29 -8.15
CA PRO A 194 -61.70 3.39 -7.11
C PRO A 194 -62.30 4.03 -5.87
N THR A 195 -62.39 3.26 -4.82
CA THR A 195 -62.59 3.74 -3.45
C THR A 195 -61.46 4.70 -3.12
N GLY A 196 -61.78 5.94 -2.75
CA GLY A 196 -61.01 7.04 -2.21
C GLY A 196 -59.46 7.07 -2.26
N PRO A 197 -58.83 8.20 -2.15
CA PRO A 197 -57.38 8.31 -2.24
C PRO A 197 -56.76 7.38 -1.16
N ALA A 198 -56.01 6.39 -1.59
CA ALA A 198 -55.18 5.58 -0.70
C ALA A 198 -54.32 6.54 0.10
N GLN A 199 -54.50 6.58 1.41
CA GLN A 199 -53.57 7.29 2.30
C GLN A 199 -52.23 6.65 2.14
N VAL A 200 -51.33 7.24 1.37
CA VAL A 200 -49.94 6.82 1.27
C VAL A 200 -49.35 7.01 2.65
N ASN A 201 -49.10 5.91 3.35
CA ASN A 201 -48.35 5.94 4.60
C ASN A 201 -46.97 6.54 4.31
N THR A 202 -46.78 7.78 4.67
CA THR A 202 -45.52 8.51 4.49
C THR A 202 -44.52 8.20 5.59
N VAL A 203 -44.91 7.49 6.63
CA VAL A 203 -44.06 7.05 7.73
C VAL A 203 -43.90 5.52 7.66
N ILE A 204 -42.67 5.05 7.54
CA ILE A 204 -42.32 3.64 7.66
C ILE A 204 -41.81 3.36 9.07
N VAL A 205 -42.18 2.18 9.60
CA VAL A 205 -41.66 1.69 10.88
C VAL A 205 -40.74 0.51 10.60
N LEU A 206 -39.48 0.64 10.98
CA LEU A 206 -38.50 -0.44 10.85
C LEU A 206 -38.70 -1.51 11.93
N PRO A 207 -38.16 -2.75 11.74
CA PRO A 207 -38.26 -3.83 12.71
C PRO A 207 -37.73 -3.48 14.11
N ASN A 208 -36.81 -2.55 14.22
CA ASN A 208 -36.26 -2.02 15.48
C ASN A 208 -37.16 -0.94 16.14
N GLY A 209 -38.34 -0.65 15.57
CA GLY A 209 -39.28 0.35 16.08
C GLY A 209 -38.98 1.80 15.64
N LEU A 210 -37.92 2.04 14.88
CA LEU A 210 -37.59 3.38 14.35
C LEU A 210 -38.61 3.81 13.30
N GLN A 211 -39.20 5.02 13.49
CA GLN A 211 -40.14 5.61 12.54
C GLN A 211 -39.41 6.62 11.65
N ILE A 212 -39.57 6.47 10.34
CA ILE A 212 -38.93 7.34 9.33
C ILE A 212 -40.02 7.97 8.46
N ASP A 213 -40.07 9.30 8.43
CA ASP A 213 -40.96 10.07 7.55
C ASP A 213 -40.31 10.27 6.18
N LEU A 214 -40.83 9.59 5.16
CA LEU A 214 -40.32 9.62 3.78
C LEU A 214 -40.53 10.97 3.05
N ARG A 215 -41.22 11.94 3.66
CA ARG A 215 -41.35 13.28 3.09
C ARG A 215 -40.13 14.15 3.26
N ARG A 216 -39.17 13.75 4.13
CA ARG A 216 -37.92 14.46 4.33
C ARG A 216 -36.97 14.27 3.13
N PRO A 217 -36.08 15.23 2.86
CA PRO A 217 -35.07 15.08 1.81
C PRO A 217 -34.22 13.81 2.00
N VAL A 218 -33.90 13.15 0.88
CA VAL A 218 -33.15 11.87 0.91
C VAL A 218 -31.79 12.03 1.58
N GLU A 219 -31.10 13.14 1.31
CA GLU A 219 -29.80 13.45 1.90
C GLU A 219 -29.87 13.51 3.43
N GLU A 220 -30.93 14.13 3.97
CA GLU A 220 -31.13 14.24 5.41
C GLU A 220 -31.47 12.87 6.03
N LEU A 221 -32.32 12.07 5.37
CA LEU A 221 -32.65 10.72 5.81
C LEU A 221 -31.41 9.81 5.80
N MET A 222 -30.59 9.89 4.77
CA MET A 222 -29.36 9.10 4.67
C MET A 222 -28.32 9.54 5.68
N ALA A 223 -28.17 10.83 5.95
CA ALA A 223 -27.26 11.33 6.97
C ALA A 223 -27.65 10.87 8.38
N GLN A 224 -28.96 10.84 8.70
CA GLN A 224 -29.45 10.48 10.04
C GLN A 224 -29.63 8.99 10.23
N HIS A 225 -30.11 8.28 9.21
CA HIS A 225 -30.57 6.89 9.34
C HIS A 225 -29.90 5.93 8.35
N GLY A 226 -28.99 6.40 7.49
CA GLY A 226 -28.40 5.60 6.40
C GLY A 226 -27.78 4.29 6.88
N GLN A 227 -27.00 4.32 7.94
CA GLN A 227 -26.39 3.09 8.50
C GLN A 227 -27.45 2.11 9.02
N THR A 228 -28.46 2.60 9.73
CA THR A 228 -29.55 1.75 10.25
C THR A 228 -30.36 1.15 9.11
N LEU A 229 -30.68 1.93 8.08
CA LEU A 229 -31.40 1.44 6.89
C LEU A 229 -30.58 0.36 6.16
N MET A 230 -29.30 0.60 5.95
CA MET A 230 -28.40 -0.36 5.28
C MET A 230 -28.25 -1.64 6.08
N SER A 231 -28.10 -1.57 7.42
CA SER A 231 -28.00 -2.75 8.26
C SER A 231 -29.29 -3.57 8.25
N GLN A 232 -30.44 -2.93 8.31
CA GLN A 232 -31.76 -3.60 8.22
C GLN A 232 -32.00 -4.23 6.85
N LEU A 233 -31.61 -3.55 5.77
CA LEU A 233 -31.71 -4.09 4.41
C LEU A 233 -30.81 -5.31 4.25
N ARG A 234 -29.56 -5.26 4.72
CA ARG A 234 -28.65 -6.41 4.72
C ARG A 234 -29.25 -7.59 5.50
N ALA A 235 -29.71 -7.36 6.72
CA ALA A 235 -30.34 -8.39 7.54
C ALA A 235 -31.58 -9.00 6.85
N ALA A 236 -32.39 -8.19 6.18
CA ALA A 236 -33.56 -8.66 5.44
C ALA A 236 -33.17 -9.56 4.24
N ILE A 237 -32.11 -9.19 3.51
CA ILE A 237 -31.60 -10.00 2.38
C ILE A 237 -30.94 -11.31 2.88
N GLU A 238 -30.13 -11.24 3.93
CA GLU A 238 -29.44 -12.40 4.50
C GLU A 238 -30.41 -13.43 5.10
N ASN A 239 -31.48 -12.95 5.69
CA ASN A 239 -32.52 -13.78 6.32
C ASN A 239 -33.64 -14.21 5.35
N ASP A 240 -33.58 -13.84 4.06
CA ASP A 240 -34.56 -14.25 3.06
C ASP A 240 -34.47 -15.78 2.80
N PRO A 241 -35.47 -16.59 3.21
CA PRO A 241 -35.44 -18.05 3.04
C PRO A 241 -35.43 -18.45 1.57
N LEU A 242 -35.92 -17.59 0.67
CA LEU A 242 -35.97 -17.85 -0.75
C LEU A 242 -34.68 -17.41 -1.48
N ARG A 243 -33.77 -16.75 -0.78
CA ARG A 243 -32.51 -16.24 -1.35
C ARG A 243 -32.68 -15.52 -2.69
N ARG A 244 -33.74 -14.71 -2.79
CA ARG A 244 -34.03 -13.98 -4.03
C ARG A 244 -32.94 -13.01 -4.42
N LEU A 245 -32.30 -12.42 -3.43
CA LEU A 245 -31.13 -11.56 -3.58
C LEU A 245 -29.94 -12.15 -2.81
N VAL A 246 -28.75 -11.95 -3.35
CA VAL A 246 -27.49 -12.28 -2.69
C VAL A 246 -26.59 -11.05 -2.63
N LEU A 247 -25.76 -10.99 -1.60
CA LEU A 247 -24.89 -9.85 -1.31
C LEU A 247 -23.42 -10.18 -1.53
N PHE A 248 -22.70 -9.23 -2.09
CA PHE A 248 -21.25 -9.17 -2.01
C PHE A 248 -20.80 -7.72 -1.80
N GLY A 249 -20.14 -7.44 -0.70
CA GLY A 249 -19.82 -6.08 -0.30
C GLY A 249 -21.09 -5.22 -0.15
N ASN A 250 -21.15 -4.13 -0.91
CA ASN A 250 -22.28 -3.19 -0.91
C ASN A 250 -23.24 -3.40 -2.09
N GLN A 251 -23.10 -4.50 -2.84
CA GLN A 251 -23.94 -4.81 -4.00
C GLN A 251 -24.84 -6.00 -3.73
N ALA A 252 -26.05 -5.95 -4.32
CA ALA A 252 -27.04 -7.01 -4.27
C ALA A 252 -27.52 -7.36 -5.70
N PHE A 253 -27.61 -8.66 -5.99
CA PHE A 253 -28.14 -9.13 -7.28
C PHE A 253 -29.10 -10.30 -7.08
N PRO A 254 -30.07 -10.51 -7.99
CA PRO A 254 -30.92 -11.69 -7.99
C PRO A 254 -30.07 -12.97 -8.18
N GLU A 255 -30.20 -13.95 -7.28
CA GLU A 255 -29.44 -15.20 -7.39
C GLU A 255 -29.70 -15.93 -8.72
N ALA A 256 -30.96 -15.90 -9.20
CA ALA A 256 -31.35 -16.52 -10.47
C ALA A 256 -30.68 -15.89 -11.72
N ALA A 257 -30.15 -14.67 -11.62
CA ALA A 257 -29.46 -13.99 -12.73
C ALA A 257 -27.95 -14.26 -12.76
N LEU A 258 -27.40 -14.92 -11.73
CA LEU A 258 -25.97 -15.12 -11.60
C LEU A 258 -25.46 -16.24 -12.51
N VAL A 259 -24.33 -15.98 -13.14
CA VAL A 259 -23.56 -16.99 -13.88
C VAL A 259 -22.93 -17.96 -12.86
N SER A 260 -22.97 -19.26 -13.18
CA SER A 260 -22.37 -20.29 -12.33
C SER A 260 -20.94 -20.60 -12.76
N PHE A 261 -20.02 -20.65 -11.78
CA PHE A 261 -18.62 -21.05 -12.00
C PHE A 261 -18.40 -22.47 -11.49
N GLY A 262 -17.87 -23.33 -12.35
CA GLY A 262 -17.58 -24.73 -12.03
C GLY A 262 -16.26 -24.92 -11.28
N LYS A 263 -16.02 -26.16 -10.81
CA LYS A 263 -14.76 -26.50 -10.12
C LYS A 263 -13.52 -26.28 -11.00
N ASN A 264 -13.63 -26.47 -12.29
CA ASN A 264 -12.51 -26.25 -13.23
C ASN A 264 -12.16 -24.76 -13.34
N ASP A 265 -13.17 -23.87 -13.32
CA ASP A 265 -12.94 -22.43 -13.35
C ASP A 265 -12.25 -21.97 -12.07
N LEU A 266 -12.71 -22.44 -10.91
CA LEU A 266 -12.07 -22.13 -9.64
C LEU A 266 -10.62 -22.63 -9.58
N ARG A 267 -10.35 -23.82 -10.11
CA ARG A 267 -8.98 -24.33 -10.19
C ARG A 267 -8.10 -23.44 -11.08
N ARG A 268 -8.58 -23.08 -12.27
CA ARG A 268 -7.85 -22.17 -13.19
C ARG A 268 -7.52 -20.84 -12.53
N ILE A 269 -8.49 -20.25 -11.79
CA ILE A 269 -8.27 -19.00 -11.03
C ILE A 269 -7.20 -19.20 -9.95
N SER A 270 -7.31 -20.28 -9.18
CA SER A 270 -6.34 -20.59 -8.13
C SER A 270 -4.94 -20.79 -8.66
N ASP A 271 -4.81 -21.55 -9.76
CA ASP A 271 -3.53 -21.82 -10.40
C ASP A 271 -2.92 -20.52 -10.98
N TYR A 272 -3.74 -19.66 -11.57
CA TYR A 272 -3.31 -18.37 -12.10
C TYR A 272 -2.80 -17.41 -11.00
N ILE A 273 -3.53 -17.29 -9.89
CA ILE A 273 -3.07 -16.48 -8.75
C ILE A 273 -1.74 -17.01 -8.20
N LYS A 274 -1.57 -18.34 -8.11
CA LYS A 274 -0.31 -18.97 -7.66
C LYS A 274 0.84 -18.75 -8.65
N GLU A 275 0.57 -18.79 -9.95
CA GLU A 275 1.56 -18.54 -10.99
C GLU A 275 2.09 -17.11 -10.95
N VAL A 276 1.20 -16.13 -10.74
CA VAL A 276 1.59 -14.72 -10.59
C VAL A 276 2.29 -14.48 -9.25
N GLY A 277 1.92 -15.23 -8.20
CA GLY A 277 2.52 -15.13 -6.87
C GLY A 277 2.03 -13.96 -6.02
N GLU A 278 1.03 -13.21 -6.50
CA GLU A 278 0.43 -12.05 -5.83
C GLU A 278 -1.10 -12.08 -5.91
N PRO A 279 -1.82 -11.43 -4.99
CA PRO A 279 -3.27 -11.26 -5.10
C PRO A 279 -3.65 -10.50 -6.36
N LEU A 280 -4.69 -10.95 -7.06
CA LEU A 280 -5.13 -10.41 -8.33
C LEU A 280 -6.47 -9.67 -8.23
N LEU A 281 -6.63 -8.63 -9.03
CA LEU A 281 -7.90 -7.95 -9.21
C LEU A 281 -8.93 -8.86 -9.89
N ASP A 282 -10.19 -8.76 -9.46
CA ASP A 282 -11.31 -9.45 -10.11
C ASP A 282 -11.40 -9.14 -11.60
N THR A 283 -11.14 -7.89 -11.99
CA THR A 283 -11.12 -7.44 -13.39
C THR A 283 -10.01 -8.10 -14.21
N GLN A 284 -8.83 -8.31 -13.62
CA GLN A 284 -7.72 -9.02 -14.25
C GLN A 284 -8.04 -10.49 -14.42
N ILE A 285 -8.56 -11.14 -13.38
CA ILE A 285 -9.02 -12.54 -13.44
C ILE A 285 -10.05 -12.73 -14.55
N ILE A 286 -11.02 -11.80 -14.66
CA ILE A 286 -12.06 -11.83 -15.69
C ILE A 286 -11.46 -11.68 -17.09
N ALA A 287 -10.55 -10.73 -17.27
CA ALA A 287 -9.94 -10.46 -18.57
C ALA A 287 -9.05 -11.64 -19.03
N ASP A 288 -8.20 -12.17 -18.14
CA ASP A 288 -7.15 -13.12 -18.53
C ASP A 288 -7.63 -14.57 -18.58
N ILE A 289 -8.60 -14.95 -17.73
CA ILE A 289 -9.12 -16.32 -17.67
C ILE A 289 -10.39 -16.50 -18.51
N PHE A 290 -11.30 -15.52 -18.43
CA PHE A 290 -12.62 -15.66 -19.08
C PHE A 290 -12.73 -14.83 -20.35
N TYR A 291 -11.77 -13.98 -20.67
CA TYR A 291 -11.76 -13.12 -21.86
C TYR A 291 -13.03 -12.27 -21.99
N HIS A 292 -13.62 -11.90 -20.84
CA HIS A 292 -14.85 -11.13 -20.80
C HIS A 292 -14.55 -9.63 -20.75
N ASN A 293 -15.15 -8.87 -21.66
CA ASN A 293 -14.80 -7.47 -21.86
C ASN A 293 -15.70 -6.56 -21.00
N PRO A 294 -15.15 -5.54 -20.32
CA PRO A 294 -15.92 -4.55 -19.54
C PRO A 294 -17.02 -3.81 -20.33
N ARG A 295 -16.96 -3.81 -21.66
CA ARG A 295 -17.99 -3.18 -22.51
C ARG A 295 -19.21 -4.06 -22.77
N GLN A 296 -19.21 -5.31 -22.36
CA GLN A 296 -20.35 -6.20 -22.52
C GLN A 296 -21.44 -5.86 -21.51
N SER A 297 -22.69 -5.96 -21.93
CA SER A 297 -23.85 -5.55 -21.10
C SER A 297 -24.04 -6.40 -19.84
N ASP A 298 -23.51 -7.62 -19.83
CA ASP A 298 -23.58 -8.57 -18.73
C ASP A 298 -22.31 -8.57 -17.83
N TYR A 299 -21.33 -7.70 -18.14
CA TYR A 299 -20.04 -7.67 -17.41
C TYR A 299 -20.20 -7.48 -15.90
N GLU A 300 -21.04 -6.55 -15.47
CA GLU A 300 -21.24 -6.27 -14.04
C GLU A 300 -21.89 -7.44 -13.30
N ILE A 301 -22.84 -8.14 -13.96
CA ILE A 301 -23.46 -9.37 -13.40
C ILE A 301 -22.42 -10.49 -13.32
N PHE A 302 -21.61 -10.66 -14.37
CA PHE A 302 -20.54 -11.65 -14.41
C PHE A 302 -19.50 -11.38 -13.31
N ARG A 303 -19.06 -10.12 -13.19
CA ARG A 303 -18.12 -9.67 -12.17
C ARG A 303 -18.67 -9.89 -10.75
N PHE A 304 -19.94 -9.55 -10.51
CA PHE A 304 -20.58 -9.81 -9.24
C PHE A 304 -20.65 -11.32 -8.95
N ALA A 305 -21.09 -12.12 -9.91
CA ALA A 305 -21.20 -13.58 -9.79
C ALA A 305 -19.86 -14.24 -9.45
N LEU A 306 -18.76 -13.80 -10.10
CA LEU A 306 -17.41 -14.25 -9.80
C LEU A 306 -17.05 -13.95 -8.33
N ASN A 307 -17.16 -12.69 -7.91
CA ASN A 307 -16.82 -12.27 -6.54
C ASN A 307 -17.68 -13.01 -5.49
N TYR A 308 -18.98 -13.11 -5.73
CA TYR A 308 -19.88 -13.87 -4.87
C TYR A 308 -19.50 -15.35 -4.79
N ARG A 309 -19.14 -15.96 -5.92
CA ARG A 309 -18.70 -17.36 -5.95
C ARG A 309 -17.40 -17.57 -5.17
N LEU A 310 -16.40 -16.74 -5.39
CA LEU A 310 -15.10 -16.82 -4.69
C LEU A 310 -15.25 -16.63 -3.19
N SER A 311 -16.14 -15.73 -2.73
CA SER A 311 -16.38 -15.51 -1.30
C SER A 311 -16.99 -16.73 -0.57
N ARG A 312 -17.55 -17.68 -1.31
CA ARG A 312 -18.14 -18.92 -0.74
C ARG A 312 -17.14 -20.09 -0.72
N GLU A 313 -15.95 -19.90 -1.27
CA GLU A 313 -14.93 -20.94 -1.38
C GLU A 313 -13.83 -20.75 -0.33
N LYS A 314 -13.52 -21.82 0.42
CA LYS A 314 -12.53 -21.78 1.51
C LYS A 314 -11.08 -21.61 1.02
N ASP A 315 -10.82 -21.90 -0.25
CA ASP A 315 -9.48 -21.83 -0.83
C ASP A 315 -9.10 -20.43 -1.29
N PHE A 316 -10.08 -19.53 -1.36
CA PHE A 316 -9.88 -18.13 -1.72
C PHE A 316 -10.05 -17.23 -0.49
N GLU A 317 -9.29 -16.16 -0.47
CA GLU A 317 -9.35 -15.12 0.55
C GLU A 317 -9.53 -13.75 -0.13
N PHE A 318 -10.56 -13.03 0.29
CA PHE A 318 -10.76 -11.67 -0.18
C PHE A 318 -9.83 -10.73 0.58
N VAL A 319 -8.94 -10.06 -0.16
CA VAL A 319 -7.96 -9.11 0.37
C VAL A 319 -8.05 -7.74 -0.32
N GLY A 320 -9.19 -7.47 -0.94
CA GLY A 320 -9.45 -6.22 -1.65
C GLY A 320 -10.06 -5.15 -0.75
N VAL A 321 -10.35 -4.02 -1.38
CA VAL A 321 -11.03 -2.86 -0.77
C VAL A 321 -12.20 -2.44 -1.65
N GLU A 322 -13.04 -1.52 -1.17
CA GLU A 322 -14.06 -0.91 -2.01
C GLU A 322 -13.40 -0.21 -3.21
N GLY A 323 -13.89 -0.50 -4.42
CA GLY A 323 -13.30 -0.01 -5.67
C GLY A 323 -12.20 -0.89 -6.27
N ALA A 324 -11.50 -1.71 -5.47
CA ALA A 324 -10.43 -2.61 -5.94
C ALA A 324 -10.55 -3.99 -5.28
N ARG A 325 -11.27 -4.91 -5.94
CA ARG A 325 -11.54 -6.24 -5.40
C ARG A 325 -10.41 -7.20 -5.73
N LEU A 326 -9.58 -7.53 -4.74
CA LEU A 326 -8.47 -8.45 -4.87
C LEU A 326 -8.81 -9.81 -4.24
N TRP A 327 -8.33 -10.85 -4.91
CA TRP A 327 -8.44 -12.22 -4.45
C TRP A 327 -7.08 -12.86 -4.28
N SER A 328 -6.89 -13.48 -3.14
CA SER A 328 -5.72 -14.27 -2.78
C SER A 328 -6.09 -15.74 -2.67
N VAL A 329 -5.08 -16.61 -2.63
CA VAL A 329 -5.21 -18.04 -2.35
C VAL A 329 -4.25 -18.43 -1.23
N ARG A 330 -4.53 -19.54 -0.55
CA ARG A 330 -3.65 -20.06 0.49
C ARG A 330 -2.25 -20.35 -0.05
N ASN A 331 -1.25 -20.11 0.78
CA ASN A 331 0.17 -20.38 0.49
C ASN A 331 0.83 -19.43 -0.51
N LEU A 332 0.27 -18.25 -0.75
CA LEU A 332 1.03 -17.19 -1.42
C LEU A 332 2.20 -16.73 -0.54
N PRO A 333 3.28 -16.20 -1.16
CA PRO A 333 4.36 -15.55 -0.42
C PRO A 333 3.82 -14.50 0.55
N ALA A 334 4.46 -14.39 1.71
CA ALA A 334 4.10 -13.36 2.67
C ALA A 334 4.42 -11.97 2.12
N ILE A 335 3.56 -11.01 2.37
CA ILE A 335 3.82 -9.61 2.09
C ILE A 335 4.75 -9.09 3.20
N GLY A 336 5.89 -8.53 2.79
CA GLY A 336 6.95 -8.10 3.69
C GLY A 336 7.66 -9.25 4.42
N THR A 337 8.63 -8.92 5.23
CA THR A 337 9.32 -9.89 6.11
C THR A 337 8.47 -10.13 7.35
N ARG A 338 8.05 -11.37 7.56
CA ARG A 338 7.27 -11.74 8.74
C ARG A 338 8.18 -12.04 9.93
N ARG A 339 8.86 -11.03 10.44
CA ARG A 339 9.67 -11.14 11.66
C ARG A 339 8.80 -11.25 12.92
N VAL A 340 7.57 -10.74 12.86
CA VAL A 340 6.58 -10.81 13.96
C VAL A 340 5.38 -11.65 13.51
N LYS A 341 5.00 -12.62 14.32
CA LYS A 341 3.80 -13.43 14.04
C LYS A 341 2.53 -12.62 14.23
N ALA A 342 1.55 -12.85 13.36
CA ALA A 342 0.26 -12.15 13.41
C ALA A 342 -0.44 -12.22 14.78
N SER A 343 -0.34 -13.37 15.48
CA SER A 343 -0.92 -13.55 16.82
C SER A 343 -0.21 -12.72 17.88
N GLU A 344 1.10 -12.52 17.75
CA GLU A 344 1.92 -11.73 18.65
C GLU A 344 1.70 -10.24 18.41
N MET A 345 1.71 -9.81 17.15
CA MET A 345 1.48 -8.40 16.80
C MET A 345 0.09 -7.91 17.23
N GLY A 346 -0.95 -8.71 17.01
CA GLY A 346 -2.30 -8.37 17.46
C GLY A 346 -2.40 -8.17 18.98
N GLN A 347 -1.60 -8.90 19.77
CA GLN A 347 -1.53 -8.71 21.22
C GLN A 347 -0.73 -7.46 21.59
N LEU A 348 0.36 -7.15 20.86
CA LEU A 348 1.14 -5.92 21.09
C LEU A 348 0.33 -4.66 20.80
N ALA A 349 -0.53 -4.70 19.78
CA ALA A 349 -1.39 -3.58 19.39
C ALA A 349 -2.75 -3.57 20.13
N GLY A 350 -3.00 -4.51 21.05
CA GLY A 350 -4.29 -4.66 21.76
C GLY A 350 -4.70 -3.44 22.57
N TYR A 351 -3.74 -2.67 23.09
CA TYR A 351 -3.99 -1.45 23.87
C TYR A 351 -4.86 -0.41 23.13
N ILE A 352 -4.83 -0.43 21.78
CA ILE A 352 -5.67 0.43 20.94
C ILE A 352 -7.15 0.08 21.11
N GLU A 353 -7.47 -1.22 21.11
CA GLU A 353 -8.84 -1.73 21.28
C GLU A 353 -9.35 -1.56 22.73
N GLU A 354 -8.42 -1.52 23.69
CA GLU A 354 -8.70 -1.22 25.09
C GLU A 354 -8.99 0.26 25.35
N GLY A 355 -8.75 1.13 24.37
CA GLY A 355 -9.07 2.54 24.40
C GLY A 355 -7.89 3.47 24.67
N PHE A 356 -6.69 2.94 24.83
CA PHE A 356 -5.47 3.71 25.13
C PHE A 356 -4.77 4.20 23.84
N ASP A 357 -5.50 4.88 22.97
CA ASP A 357 -5.01 5.43 21.71
C ASP A 357 -5.11 6.95 21.67
N ASP A 358 -3.98 7.62 21.72
CA ASP A 358 -3.83 9.07 21.72
C ASP A 358 -3.56 9.68 20.33
N SER A 359 -3.63 8.87 19.27
CA SER A 359 -3.33 9.31 17.89
C SER A 359 -4.23 10.43 17.35
N LEU A 360 -5.37 10.67 17.99
CA LEU A 360 -6.30 11.76 17.68
C LEU A 360 -6.10 13.01 18.56
N ALA A 361 -5.04 13.07 19.38
CA ALA A 361 -4.79 14.24 20.23
C ALA A 361 -4.58 15.54 19.43
N GLU A 362 -3.88 15.45 18.30
CA GLU A 362 -3.55 16.60 17.45
C GLU A 362 -4.36 16.69 16.16
N GLN A 363 -5.14 15.65 15.81
CA GLN A 363 -5.89 15.57 14.55
C GLN A 363 -7.25 14.90 14.76
N SER A 364 -8.31 15.44 14.16
CA SER A 364 -9.64 14.85 14.27
C SER A 364 -9.94 13.90 13.12
N VAL A 365 -10.85 12.95 13.36
CA VAL A 365 -11.32 12.00 12.33
C VAL A 365 -11.91 12.74 11.12
N GLU A 366 -12.67 13.82 11.34
CA GLU A 366 -13.24 14.64 10.27
C GLU A 366 -12.17 15.34 9.44
N ALA A 367 -11.12 15.86 10.10
CA ALA A 367 -9.99 16.48 9.40
C ALA A 367 -9.27 15.44 8.53
N ILE A 368 -8.97 14.25 9.06
CA ILE A 368 -8.34 13.15 8.34
C ILE A 368 -9.16 12.72 7.13
N ARG A 369 -10.48 12.54 7.31
CA ARG A 369 -11.38 12.16 6.21
C ARG A 369 -11.45 13.21 5.12
N LYS A 370 -11.41 14.48 5.48
CA LYS A 370 -11.45 15.62 4.55
C LYS A 370 -10.15 15.81 3.80
N THR A 371 -9.02 15.76 4.50
CA THR A 371 -7.69 15.98 3.90
C THR A 371 -7.13 14.72 3.24
N GLY A 372 -7.59 13.54 3.67
CA GLY A 372 -7.01 12.26 3.25
C GLY A 372 -5.58 12.05 3.74
N GLN A 373 -5.19 12.67 4.87
CA GLN A 373 -3.81 12.68 5.38
C GLN A 373 -3.75 12.39 6.87
N VAL A 374 -2.68 11.71 7.28
CA VAL A 374 -2.32 11.46 8.69
C VAL A 374 -0.83 11.73 8.85
N ASN A 375 -0.48 12.57 9.81
CA ASN A 375 0.90 12.77 10.24
C ASN A 375 1.26 11.75 11.33
N HIS A 376 2.47 11.22 11.26
CA HIS A 376 2.96 10.21 12.19
C HIS A 376 4.45 10.39 12.45
N VAL A 377 4.87 10.22 13.71
CA VAL A 377 6.28 10.17 14.11
C VAL A 377 6.67 8.72 14.25
N LEU A 378 7.63 8.27 13.46
CA LEU A 378 8.01 6.87 13.37
C LEU A 378 8.80 6.44 14.63
N THR A 379 8.28 5.48 15.37
CA THR A 379 8.98 4.92 16.53
C THR A 379 10.08 3.93 16.10
N PHE A 380 10.99 3.58 17.00
CA PHE A 380 12.02 2.58 16.72
C PHE A 380 11.42 1.22 16.35
N PHE A 381 10.42 0.76 17.11
CA PHE A 381 9.76 -0.53 16.84
C PHE A 381 9.13 -0.57 15.45
N GLU A 382 8.43 0.49 15.08
CA GLU A 382 7.78 0.60 13.78
C GLU A 382 8.79 0.60 12.63
N TRP A 383 9.86 1.37 12.79
CA TRP A 383 10.94 1.44 11.81
C TRP A 383 11.66 0.10 11.66
N GLU A 384 12.06 -0.52 12.79
CA GLU A 384 12.84 -1.77 12.81
C GLU A 384 12.08 -2.94 12.19
N TYR A 385 10.77 -3.04 12.44
CA TYR A 385 9.95 -4.16 11.97
C TYR A 385 9.13 -3.84 10.72
N GLY A 386 9.13 -2.61 10.22
CA GLY A 386 8.31 -2.18 9.09
C GLY A 386 6.81 -2.35 9.33
N ILE A 387 6.37 -2.07 10.56
CA ILE A 387 5.00 -2.32 11.03
C ILE A 387 4.45 -1.05 11.67
N LEU A 388 3.24 -0.64 11.30
CA LEU A 388 2.51 0.43 11.98
C LEU A 388 1.27 -0.15 12.68
N PRO A 389 1.09 0.01 14.00
CA PRO A 389 -0.17 -0.30 14.67
C PRO A 389 -1.32 0.49 14.05
N LEU A 390 -2.48 -0.13 13.89
CA LEU A 390 -3.66 0.51 13.31
C LEU A 390 -4.35 1.40 14.34
N THR A 391 -3.79 2.56 14.58
CA THR A 391 -4.36 3.59 15.45
C THR A 391 -5.68 4.12 14.90
N ARG A 392 -6.47 4.84 15.72
CA ARG A 392 -7.73 5.47 15.28
C ARG A 392 -7.52 6.48 14.16
N ALA A 393 -6.40 7.20 14.16
CA ALA A 393 -6.02 8.11 13.08
C ALA A 393 -5.78 7.34 11.78
N LEU A 394 -4.98 6.26 11.80
CA LEU A 394 -4.75 5.41 10.63
C LEU A 394 -6.02 4.70 10.17
N SER A 395 -6.85 4.23 11.11
CA SER A 395 -8.15 3.61 10.78
C SER A 395 -9.13 4.58 10.12
N ALA A 396 -9.03 5.89 10.41
CA ALA A 396 -9.83 6.92 9.73
C ALA A 396 -9.34 7.20 8.29
N LEU A 397 -8.04 6.98 8.02
CA LEU A 397 -7.42 7.15 6.71
C LEU A 397 -7.65 5.93 5.82
N LEU A 398 -7.44 4.74 6.36
CA LEU A 398 -7.37 3.47 5.63
C LEU A 398 -8.76 2.90 5.31
N PRO A 399 -8.87 2.00 4.31
CA PRO A 399 -10.15 1.40 3.96
C PRO A 399 -10.66 0.47 5.06
N GLN A 400 -11.99 0.50 5.26
CA GLN A 400 -12.67 -0.43 6.14
C GLN A 400 -12.89 -1.79 5.45
N PRO A 401 -13.07 -2.89 6.22
CA PRO A 401 -13.35 -4.18 5.63
C PRO A 401 -14.65 -4.16 4.82
N LEU A 402 -14.62 -4.69 3.61
CA LEU A 402 -15.78 -4.77 2.72
C LEU A 402 -16.70 -5.95 3.08
N LEU A 403 -16.13 -7.05 3.56
CA LEU A 403 -16.85 -8.25 4.01
C LEU A 403 -16.75 -8.39 5.52
N ALA A 404 -17.80 -8.91 6.15
CA ALA A 404 -17.87 -9.05 7.60
C ALA A 404 -16.79 -10.00 8.19
N ASP A 405 -16.35 -10.97 7.41
CA ASP A 405 -15.33 -11.95 7.78
C ASP A 405 -13.94 -11.63 7.24
N GLN A 406 -13.77 -10.46 6.60
CA GLN A 406 -12.50 -10.02 6.04
C GLN A 406 -11.50 -9.74 7.14
N ARG A 407 -10.33 -10.39 7.08
CA ARG A 407 -9.26 -10.27 8.08
C ARG A 407 -8.15 -9.34 7.67
N SER A 408 -7.94 -9.19 6.36
CA SER A 408 -6.88 -8.34 5.84
C SER A 408 -7.25 -7.72 4.51
N ALA A 409 -6.51 -6.65 4.14
CA ALA A 409 -6.51 -6.09 2.80
C ALA A 409 -5.07 -5.91 2.33
N VAL A 410 -4.85 -6.03 1.01
CA VAL A 410 -3.54 -5.79 0.39
C VAL A 410 -3.57 -4.45 -0.31
N LEU A 411 -2.77 -3.55 0.21
CA LEU A 411 -2.62 -2.18 -0.25
C LEU A 411 -1.28 -2.01 -0.97
N ARG A 412 -1.13 -0.92 -1.69
CA ARG A 412 0.14 -0.45 -2.25
C ARG A 412 0.52 0.84 -1.56
N PHE A 413 1.72 0.91 -1.02
CA PHE A 413 2.29 2.14 -0.51
C PHE A 413 3.39 2.62 -1.44
N GLU A 414 3.38 3.90 -1.75
CA GLU A 414 4.34 4.55 -2.64
C GLU A 414 5.08 5.65 -1.89
N MET A 415 6.37 5.78 -2.17
CA MET A 415 7.15 6.97 -1.83
C MET A 415 7.42 7.75 -3.11
N PRO A 416 6.60 8.75 -3.45
CA PRO A 416 6.71 9.49 -4.71
C PRO A 416 8.06 10.17 -4.88
N GLN A 417 8.70 10.61 -3.78
CA GLN A 417 10.01 11.25 -3.78
C GLN A 417 11.11 10.33 -4.35
N HIS A 418 10.97 9.01 -4.18
CA HIS A 418 11.95 8.01 -4.61
C HIS A 418 11.46 7.11 -5.74
N TYR A 419 10.22 7.26 -6.19
CA TYR A 419 9.59 6.41 -7.22
C TYR A 419 9.62 4.91 -6.87
N VAL A 420 9.46 4.60 -5.60
CA VAL A 420 9.39 3.23 -5.10
C VAL A 420 8.00 2.93 -4.57
N SER A 421 7.62 1.67 -4.61
CA SER A 421 6.37 1.19 -4.03
C SER A 421 6.55 -0.20 -3.42
N ALA A 422 5.76 -0.51 -2.42
CA ALA A 422 5.70 -1.82 -1.79
C ALA A 422 4.26 -2.29 -1.62
N LEU A 423 4.05 -3.60 -1.63
CA LEU A 423 2.80 -4.19 -1.16
C LEU A 423 2.82 -4.23 0.36
N VAL A 424 1.73 -3.81 0.96
CA VAL A 424 1.53 -3.71 2.40
C VAL A 424 0.26 -4.46 2.77
N GLU A 425 0.34 -5.31 3.76
CA GLU A 425 -0.81 -6.02 4.29
C GLU A 425 -1.40 -5.21 5.46
N LEU A 426 -2.65 -4.76 5.30
CA LEU A 426 -3.46 -4.20 6.37
C LEU A 426 -4.18 -5.36 7.07
N ARG A 427 -3.93 -5.56 8.35
CA ARG A 427 -4.66 -6.50 9.21
C ARG A 427 -5.69 -5.74 10.02
N TYR A 428 -6.93 -6.19 9.93
CA TYR A 428 -8.03 -5.61 10.72
C TYR A 428 -8.03 -6.13 12.15
N PRO A 429 -8.45 -5.35 13.13
CA PRO A 429 -8.57 -5.79 14.52
C PRO A 429 -9.57 -6.94 14.66
N THR A 430 -9.34 -7.81 15.66
CA THR A 430 -10.19 -8.98 15.91
C THR A 430 -10.37 -9.19 17.42
N GLY A 431 -11.53 -8.88 17.94
CA GLY A 431 -11.81 -8.93 19.38
C GLY A 431 -10.93 -7.93 20.12
N ASN A 432 -10.14 -8.39 21.09
CA ASN A 432 -9.18 -7.59 21.87
C ASN A 432 -7.79 -7.48 21.24
N ARG A 433 -7.63 -7.95 20.00
CA ARG A 433 -6.37 -7.86 19.27
C ARG A 433 -6.43 -6.68 18.33
N GLY A 434 -5.46 -5.76 18.45
CA GLY A 434 -5.36 -4.61 17.57
C GLY A 434 -5.01 -5.00 16.13
N GLY A 435 -5.30 -4.09 15.20
CA GLY A 435 -4.89 -4.17 13.81
C GLY A 435 -3.51 -3.58 13.57
N TRP A 436 -2.95 -3.79 12.38
CA TRP A 436 -1.66 -3.21 11.96
C TRP A 436 -1.48 -3.23 10.45
N LEU A 437 -0.54 -2.42 9.98
CA LEU A 437 0.07 -2.51 8.65
C LEU A 437 1.40 -3.25 8.74
N GLN A 438 1.76 -4.08 7.75
CA GLN A 438 3.06 -4.75 7.65
C GLN A 438 3.56 -4.77 6.21
N GLY A 439 4.88 -4.82 6.02
CA GLY A 439 5.51 -4.81 4.70
C GLY A 439 6.13 -3.45 4.33
N LEU A 440 6.29 -2.56 5.31
CA LEU A 440 6.89 -1.23 5.13
C LEU A 440 8.41 -1.22 5.34
N GLU A 441 9.02 -2.35 5.71
CA GLU A 441 10.41 -2.48 6.13
C GLU A 441 11.40 -1.88 5.11
N THR A 442 11.29 -2.26 3.83
CA THR A 442 12.18 -1.74 2.79
C THR A 442 12.05 -0.23 2.62
N LEU A 443 10.81 0.30 2.68
CA LEU A 443 10.57 1.75 2.57
C LEU A 443 11.15 2.50 3.76
N PHE A 444 11.05 1.94 4.96
CA PHE A 444 11.55 2.59 6.17
C PHE A 444 13.07 2.53 6.27
N HIS A 445 13.68 1.37 6.05
CA HIS A 445 15.12 1.21 6.20
C HIS A 445 15.93 1.94 5.12
N ASP A 446 15.40 2.02 3.88
CA ASP A 446 16.12 2.65 2.78
C ASP A 446 16.09 4.20 2.85
N TYR A 447 15.04 4.81 3.46
CA TYR A 447 14.80 6.24 3.35
C TYR A 447 14.57 6.97 4.67
N LEU A 448 14.23 6.27 5.76
CA LEU A 448 13.83 6.84 7.02
C LEU A 448 14.66 6.32 8.18
N VAL A 449 14.51 6.96 9.33
CA VAL A 449 15.10 6.56 10.62
C VAL A 449 14.04 6.67 11.73
N PRO A 450 14.26 6.06 12.90
CA PRO A 450 13.41 6.32 14.07
C PRO A 450 13.32 7.84 14.36
N GLY A 451 12.14 8.33 14.67
CA GLY A 451 11.87 9.74 14.83
C GLY A 451 11.48 10.48 13.55
N ALA A 452 11.55 9.87 12.37
CA ALA A 452 11.16 10.51 11.12
C ALA A 452 9.69 10.96 11.17
N LEU A 453 9.45 12.21 10.74
CA LEU A 453 8.11 12.77 10.55
C LEU A 453 7.60 12.39 9.17
N ILE A 454 6.61 11.51 9.13
CA ILE A 454 6.00 11.04 7.89
C ILE A 454 4.55 11.50 7.77
N THR A 455 4.11 11.68 6.54
CA THR A 455 2.70 11.91 6.20
C THR A 455 2.21 10.76 5.33
N LEU A 456 1.20 10.06 5.80
CA LEU A 456 0.48 9.06 5.03
C LEU A 456 -0.70 9.72 4.34
N MET A 457 -0.90 9.47 3.05
CA MET A 457 -1.91 10.13 2.24
C MET A 457 -2.67 9.15 1.37
N ARG A 458 -3.96 9.40 1.16
CA ARG A 458 -4.76 8.75 0.11
C ARG A 458 -4.33 9.25 -1.26
N THR A 459 -4.45 8.37 -2.24
CA THR A 459 -4.33 8.72 -3.66
C THR A 459 -5.70 8.57 -4.35
N ASP A 460 -5.75 8.84 -5.64
CA ASP A 460 -6.97 8.62 -6.46
C ASP A 460 -7.31 7.13 -6.61
N ASP A 461 -6.32 6.24 -6.49
CA ASP A 461 -6.55 4.79 -6.46
C ASP A 461 -6.92 4.35 -5.04
N PRO A 462 -8.10 3.72 -4.83
CA PRO A 462 -8.59 3.34 -3.51
C PRO A 462 -7.71 2.32 -2.78
N ARG A 463 -6.78 1.67 -3.48
CA ARG A 463 -5.83 0.70 -2.94
C ARG A 463 -4.44 1.29 -2.69
N THR A 464 -4.14 2.45 -3.25
CA THR A 464 -2.81 3.04 -3.23
C THR A 464 -2.75 4.20 -2.25
N PHE A 465 -1.72 4.23 -1.43
CA PHE A 465 -1.43 5.27 -0.45
C PHE A 465 -0.02 5.79 -0.67
N ALA A 466 0.21 7.06 -0.39
CA ALA A 466 1.54 7.64 -0.45
C ALA A 466 2.10 7.85 0.97
N ILE A 467 3.41 7.62 1.13
CA ILE A 467 4.19 8.06 2.28
C ILE A 467 5.11 9.16 1.78
N THR A 468 5.04 10.31 2.42
CA THR A 468 5.92 11.44 2.15
C THR A 468 6.57 11.92 3.45
N TYR A 469 7.70 12.59 3.33
CA TYR A 469 8.38 13.22 4.45
C TYR A 469 9.07 14.50 3.96
N GLU A 470 9.40 15.40 4.86
CA GLU A 470 10.17 16.60 4.55
C GLU A 470 11.66 16.23 4.47
N GLU A 471 12.29 16.61 3.36
CA GLU A 471 13.72 16.36 3.15
C GLU A 471 14.56 17.45 3.83
N GLN A 472 15.66 17.04 4.42
CA GLN A 472 16.69 17.93 4.97
C GLN A 472 18.07 17.59 4.41
N ALA A 473 19.06 18.39 4.74
CA ALA A 473 20.46 18.09 4.41
C ALA A 473 20.86 16.75 5.03
N GLU A 474 21.61 15.93 4.25
CA GLU A 474 22.10 14.65 4.72
C GLU A 474 22.88 14.82 6.04
N THR A 475 22.43 14.14 7.05
CA THR A 475 22.99 14.12 8.40
C THR A 475 23.43 12.72 8.76
N GLN A 476 24.54 12.60 9.48
CA GLN A 476 25.02 11.31 10.00
C GLN A 476 25.03 11.34 11.52
N ASP A 477 24.44 10.31 12.12
CA ASP A 477 24.46 10.13 13.57
C ASP A 477 24.59 8.64 13.93
N ARG A 478 24.91 8.37 15.20
CA ARG A 478 24.99 7.01 15.73
C ARG A 478 23.64 6.61 16.31
N LEU A 479 22.86 5.90 15.52
CA LEU A 479 21.51 5.47 15.87
C LEU A 479 21.47 4.03 16.38
N LEU A 480 20.50 3.75 17.24
CA LEU A 480 20.23 2.40 17.73
C LEU A 480 19.78 1.50 16.56
N VAL A 481 20.29 0.28 16.53
CA VAL A 481 19.91 -0.79 15.61
C VAL A 481 19.85 -2.11 16.34
N LEU A 482 19.05 -3.06 15.85
CA LEU A 482 19.01 -4.42 16.34
C LEU A 482 19.96 -5.30 15.52
N ASP A 483 21.08 -5.72 16.13
CA ASP A 483 22.06 -6.63 15.51
C ASP A 483 21.59 -8.09 15.69
N GLU A 484 21.02 -8.66 14.64
CA GLU A 484 20.57 -10.06 14.55
C GLU A 484 21.61 -10.99 13.92
N THR A 485 22.79 -10.48 13.57
CA THR A 485 23.87 -11.31 12.96
C THR A 485 24.42 -12.36 13.92
N LYS A 486 24.22 -12.16 15.22
CA LYS A 486 24.66 -13.08 16.28
C LYS A 486 23.55 -14.02 16.71
N LYS A 487 23.92 -15.15 17.30
CA LYS A 487 22.97 -16.14 17.84
C LYS A 487 21.97 -15.53 18.84
N THR A 488 22.36 -14.49 19.55
CA THR A 488 21.49 -13.72 20.45
C THR A 488 21.42 -12.29 19.93
N PRO A 489 20.26 -11.81 19.50
CA PRO A 489 20.07 -10.42 19.06
C PRO A 489 20.49 -9.44 20.15
N LYS A 490 21.08 -8.31 19.76
CA LYS A 490 21.51 -7.24 20.69
C LYS A 490 21.28 -5.88 20.09
N PHE A 491 20.89 -4.94 20.92
CA PHE A 491 20.86 -3.52 20.55
C PHE A 491 22.28 -2.96 20.52
N THR A 492 22.61 -2.22 19.48
CA THR A 492 23.90 -1.58 19.28
C THR A 492 23.71 -0.23 18.56
N PHE A 493 24.74 0.63 18.58
CA PHE A 493 24.71 1.89 17.85
C PHE A 493 25.58 1.81 16.59
N ALA A 494 24.99 2.09 15.44
CA ALA A 494 25.65 2.16 14.13
C ALA A 494 25.61 3.57 13.57
N ASN A 495 26.58 3.92 12.73
CA ASN A 495 26.55 5.18 11.98
C ASN A 495 25.52 5.03 10.85
N ILE A 496 24.49 5.89 10.87
CA ILE A 496 23.44 5.92 9.86
C ILE A 496 23.37 7.33 9.28
N SER A 497 23.36 7.42 7.95
CA SER A 497 23.11 8.69 7.23
C SER A 497 21.64 8.75 6.85
N PHE A 498 21.00 9.89 7.07
CA PHE A 498 19.61 10.14 6.74
C PHE A 498 19.39 11.58 6.28
N ALA A 499 18.34 11.79 5.48
CA ALA A 499 17.96 13.09 4.91
C ALA A 499 16.49 13.46 5.19
N CYS A 500 15.82 12.76 6.12
CA CYS A 500 14.47 13.08 6.55
C CYS A 500 14.48 13.97 7.79
N VAL A 501 13.52 14.90 7.88
CA VAL A 501 13.27 15.66 9.11
C VAL A 501 12.80 14.72 10.21
N VAL A 502 13.34 14.87 11.41
CA VAL A 502 13.10 14.01 12.56
C VAL A 502 12.65 14.80 13.77
N ASP A 503 11.82 14.17 14.58
CA ASP A 503 11.62 14.57 15.98
C ASP A 503 12.85 14.17 16.78
N THR A 504 13.56 15.15 17.34
CA THR A 504 14.83 14.94 18.05
C THR A 504 14.67 14.13 19.32
N ASP A 505 13.50 14.18 19.96
CA ASP A 505 13.22 13.44 21.18
C ASP A 505 12.94 11.95 20.88
N MET A 506 12.44 11.64 19.69
CA MET A 506 12.18 10.28 19.20
C MET A 506 13.36 9.68 18.42
N LEU A 507 14.36 10.49 18.04
CA LEU A 507 15.57 10.02 17.38
C LEU A 507 16.46 9.27 18.38
N VAL A 508 16.49 7.96 18.29
CA VAL A 508 17.20 7.09 19.25
C VAL A 508 18.70 7.09 18.98
N ASN A 509 19.37 8.20 19.30
CA ASN A 509 20.82 8.35 19.12
C ASN A 509 21.64 7.97 20.36
N GLN A 510 22.94 7.69 20.15
CA GLN A 510 23.84 7.27 21.20
C GLN A 510 24.07 8.34 22.28
N GLN A 511 24.08 9.62 21.91
CA GLN A 511 24.37 10.71 22.83
C GLN A 511 23.27 10.80 23.90
N GLN A 512 22.01 10.75 23.49
CA GLN A 512 20.84 10.91 24.36
C GLN A 512 20.45 9.59 25.03
N TYR A 513 20.51 8.49 24.30
CA TYR A 513 19.96 7.19 24.70
C TYR A 513 21.03 6.07 24.81
N GLY A 514 22.27 6.40 25.12
CA GLY A 514 23.40 5.45 25.12
C GLY A 514 23.22 4.21 26.00
N ARG A 515 22.34 4.28 27.03
CA ARG A 515 22.04 3.13 27.91
C ARG A 515 21.15 2.08 27.22
N LEU A 516 20.39 2.43 26.18
CA LEU A 516 19.50 1.48 25.47
C LEU A 516 20.23 0.30 24.84
N ARG A 517 21.54 0.41 24.60
CA ARG A 517 22.37 -0.73 24.18
C ARG A 517 22.35 -1.90 25.15
N ASN A 518 22.00 -1.66 26.42
CA ASN A 518 21.94 -2.66 27.47
C ASN A 518 20.55 -3.29 27.61
N LEU A 519 19.55 -2.82 26.84
CA LEU A 519 18.26 -3.49 26.78
C LEU A 519 18.43 -4.91 26.26
N LYS A 520 17.72 -5.83 26.90
CA LYS A 520 17.61 -7.20 26.40
C LYS A 520 16.70 -7.24 25.19
N ALA A 521 17.16 -7.81 24.08
CA ALA A 521 16.34 -8.07 22.91
C ALA A 521 15.44 -9.28 23.17
N PHE A 522 14.38 -9.08 23.93
CA PHE A 522 13.42 -10.14 24.24
C PHE A 522 12.78 -10.72 22.98
N PRO A 523 12.47 -12.01 22.94
CA PRO A 523 11.60 -12.58 21.91
C PRO A 523 10.26 -11.84 21.89
N ILE A 524 9.67 -11.68 20.70
CA ILE A 524 8.44 -10.90 20.53
C ILE A 524 7.29 -11.42 21.41
N ASN A 525 7.18 -12.73 21.60
CA ASN A 525 6.14 -13.33 22.44
C ASN A 525 6.28 -12.94 23.94
N GLU A 526 7.47 -12.62 24.42
CA GLU A 526 7.69 -12.13 25.80
C GLU A 526 7.30 -10.66 25.93
N ARG A 527 7.49 -9.86 24.88
CA ARG A 527 7.20 -8.41 24.86
C ARG A 527 5.71 -8.06 25.05
N ARG A 528 4.82 -9.04 25.00
CA ARG A 528 3.39 -8.85 25.29
C ARG A 528 3.11 -8.42 26.74
N LYS A 529 3.98 -8.81 27.68
CA LYS A 529 3.88 -8.44 29.09
C LYS A 529 4.48 -7.04 29.27
N ALA A 530 3.62 -6.02 29.13
CA ALA A 530 4.03 -4.62 29.12
C ALA A 530 4.68 -4.20 30.45
N ASP A 531 4.15 -4.70 31.57
CA ASP A 531 4.66 -4.42 32.92
C ASP A 531 6.11 -4.88 33.06
N LEU A 532 6.40 -6.13 32.71
CA LEU A 532 7.77 -6.67 32.76
C LEU A 532 8.74 -5.93 31.81
N MET A 533 8.24 -5.46 30.66
CA MET A 533 9.06 -4.63 29.77
C MET A 533 9.36 -3.28 30.39
N LEU A 534 8.38 -2.67 31.06
CA LEU A 534 8.53 -1.38 31.73
C LEU A 534 9.49 -1.49 32.93
N GLU A 535 9.37 -2.54 33.75
CA GLU A 535 10.31 -2.84 34.83
C GLU A 535 11.74 -2.96 34.32
N HIS A 536 11.95 -3.78 33.28
CA HIS A 536 13.27 -3.93 32.65
C HIS A 536 13.81 -2.61 32.08
N VAL A 537 12.96 -1.78 31.49
CA VAL A 537 13.33 -0.45 31.00
C VAL A 537 13.83 0.41 32.14
N PHE A 538 13.12 0.45 33.29
CA PHE A 538 13.57 1.21 34.48
C PHE A 538 14.94 0.72 34.99
N GLU A 539 15.17 -0.58 35.07
CA GLU A 539 16.45 -1.14 35.52
C GLU A 539 17.62 -0.73 34.60
N VAL A 540 17.38 -0.64 33.29
CA VAL A 540 18.43 -0.33 32.32
C VAL A 540 18.70 1.18 32.21
N ILE A 541 17.65 2.00 32.08
CA ILE A 541 17.82 3.44 31.81
C ILE A 541 17.66 4.31 33.05
N GLY A 542 16.99 3.81 34.07
CA GLY A 542 16.68 4.55 35.27
C GLY A 542 17.93 5.00 36.05
N THR A 543 17.84 6.12 36.68
CA THR A 543 18.87 6.60 37.62
C THR A 543 18.63 5.94 38.97
N PRO A 544 19.61 5.23 39.56
CA PRO A 544 19.47 4.66 40.89
C PRO A 544 19.21 5.77 41.93
N VAL A 545 18.12 5.65 42.67
CA VAL A 545 17.71 6.64 43.75
C VAL A 545 17.50 5.96 45.07
N GLY A 546 17.43 4.62 45.14
CA GLY A 546 17.28 3.84 46.34
C GLY A 546 18.61 3.49 47.03
N THR A 547 18.53 2.67 48.07
CA THR A 547 19.66 2.12 48.80
C THR A 547 20.11 0.79 48.17
N ARG A 548 21.23 0.22 48.63
CA ARG A 548 21.69 -1.09 48.15
C ARG A 548 20.74 -2.23 48.55
N THR A 549 20.08 -2.09 49.69
CA THR A 549 19.09 -3.04 50.22
C THR A 549 17.69 -2.84 49.64
N GLU A 550 17.37 -1.65 49.16
CA GLU A 550 16.11 -1.30 48.53
C GLU A 550 16.38 -0.52 47.26
N PRO A 551 16.72 -1.24 46.18
CA PRO A 551 17.04 -0.60 44.92
C PRO A 551 15.79 0.07 44.35
N GLN A 552 15.93 1.32 43.94
CA GLN A 552 14.87 2.07 43.24
C GLN A 552 15.50 2.76 42.04
N TYR A 553 14.71 2.91 41.00
CA TYR A 553 15.13 3.55 39.75
C TYR A 553 14.17 4.69 39.41
N ALA A 554 14.71 5.81 38.99
CA ALA A 554 13.89 6.94 38.55
C ALA A 554 14.22 7.35 37.13
N ALA A 555 13.19 7.62 36.31
CA ALA A 555 13.35 8.05 34.92
C ALA A 555 12.25 9.05 34.52
N PRO A 556 12.53 9.97 33.59
CA PRO A 556 11.52 10.85 33.02
C PRO A 556 10.57 10.08 32.07
N PHE A 557 9.30 10.50 32.07
CA PHE A 557 8.25 9.86 31.25
C PHE A 557 8.63 9.76 29.76
N ASP A 558 9.16 10.84 29.17
CA ASP A 558 9.51 10.84 27.74
C ASP A 558 10.62 9.83 27.42
N THR A 559 11.60 9.66 28.32
CA THR A 559 12.65 8.64 28.14
C THR A 559 12.09 7.22 28.27
N LEU A 560 11.15 6.99 29.19
CA LEU A 560 10.44 5.72 29.32
C LEU A 560 9.62 5.43 28.05
N PHE A 561 8.94 6.44 27.51
CA PHE A 561 8.14 6.32 26.29
C PHE A 561 8.99 5.89 25.11
N VAL A 562 10.13 6.54 24.89
CA VAL A 562 11.07 6.16 23.82
C VAL A 562 11.61 4.74 24.02
N ALA A 563 12.06 4.43 25.25
CA ALA A 563 12.63 3.12 25.55
C ALA A 563 11.63 1.95 25.42
N MET A 564 10.37 2.17 25.83
CA MET A 564 9.30 1.19 25.64
C MET A 564 9.03 0.96 24.15
N ASN A 565 9.02 2.03 23.33
CA ASN A 565 8.87 1.95 21.89
C ASN A 565 10.09 1.37 21.16
N VAL A 566 11.19 1.04 21.85
CA VAL A 566 12.24 0.15 21.32
C VAL A 566 11.82 -1.31 21.41
N LEU A 567 11.16 -1.70 22.50
CA LEU A 567 10.80 -3.10 22.75
C LEU A 567 9.44 -3.47 22.16
N ARG A 568 8.44 -2.58 22.30
CA ARG A 568 7.07 -2.82 21.84
C ARG A 568 6.36 -1.50 21.57
N PRO A 569 5.35 -1.47 20.68
CA PRO A 569 4.56 -0.26 20.50
C PRO A 569 3.73 0.05 21.76
N VAL A 570 3.74 1.32 22.16
CA VAL A 570 2.92 1.89 23.22
C VAL A 570 2.54 3.32 22.86
N SER A 571 1.33 3.75 23.26
CA SER A 571 0.94 5.15 23.27
C SER A 571 1.35 5.82 24.60
N ARG A 572 1.34 7.15 24.65
CA ARG A 572 1.56 7.89 25.89
C ARG A 572 0.47 7.60 26.92
N GLU A 573 -0.77 7.44 26.46
CA GLU A 573 -1.93 7.10 27.29
C GLU A 573 -1.78 5.71 27.90
N TYR A 574 -1.37 4.71 27.09
CA TYR A 574 -1.12 3.36 27.59
C TYR A 574 0.05 3.29 28.57
N LEU A 575 1.14 3.99 28.31
CA LEU A 575 2.26 4.09 29.24
C LEU A 575 1.84 4.76 30.57
N THR A 576 1.03 5.80 30.49
CA THR A 576 0.47 6.46 31.69
C THR A 576 -0.38 5.50 32.50
N HIS A 577 -1.22 4.71 31.86
CA HIS A 577 -2.01 3.67 32.51
C HIS A 577 -1.13 2.63 33.22
N LEU A 578 -0.12 2.07 32.52
CA LEU A 578 0.82 1.11 33.13
C LEU A 578 1.54 1.67 34.35
N LEU A 579 1.96 2.95 34.30
CA LEU A 579 2.63 3.62 35.41
C LEU A 579 1.70 3.93 36.57
N THR A 580 0.41 4.15 36.30
CA THR A 580 -0.58 4.55 37.32
C THR A 580 -1.19 3.35 38.04
N ASP A 581 -1.46 2.27 37.28
CA ASP A 581 -2.15 1.08 37.79
C ASP A 581 -1.18 0.01 38.32
N GLY A 582 0.12 0.13 37.98
CA GLY A 582 1.12 -0.82 38.45
C GLY A 582 1.57 -0.53 39.90
N ASP A 583 1.51 -1.55 40.76
CA ASP A 583 1.83 -1.45 42.19
C ASP A 583 3.27 -1.01 42.47
N ASN A 584 4.21 -1.22 41.56
CA ASN A 584 5.65 -0.98 41.72
C ASN A 584 6.10 0.39 41.19
N PHE A 585 5.18 1.18 40.63
CA PHE A 585 5.50 2.49 40.04
C PHE A 585 4.85 3.63 40.83
N THR A 586 5.61 4.68 41.05
CA THR A 586 5.11 5.87 41.74
C THR A 586 5.63 7.14 41.06
N PRO A 587 4.85 8.24 41.02
CA PRO A 587 5.38 9.53 40.59
C PRO A 587 6.47 10.04 41.52
N ASP A 588 7.52 10.65 40.97
CA ASP A 588 8.58 11.26 41.76
C ASP A 588 8.14 12.65 42.28
N GLU A 589 7.80 12.75 43.54
CA GLU A 589 7.32 14.01 44.15
C GLU A 589 8.30 15.20 44.03
N GLY A 590 9.60 14.90 43.90
CA GLY A 590 10.66 15.92 43.78
C GLY A 590 10.91 16.40 42.32
N ARG A 591 10.43 15.69 41.32
CA ARG A 591 10.69 15.96 39.90
C ARG A 591 9.44 15.74 39.08
N PRO A 592 8.70 16.79 38.70
CA PRO A 592 7.52 16.68 37.86
C PRO A 592 7.84 15.95 36.55
N GLY A 593 6.97 15.00 36.13
CA GLY A 593 7.15 14.20 34.92
C GLY A 593 8.15 13.03 35.05
N TRP A 594 8.68 12.81 36.28
CA TRP A 594 9.51 11.64 36.57
C TRP A 594 8.70 10.58 37.31
N TRP A 595 9.09 9.32 37.09
CA TRP A 595 8.51 8.16 37.74
C TRP A 595 9.58 7.33 38.39
N ARG A 596 9.20 6.65 39.47
CA ARG A 596 10.06 5.72 40.23
C ARG A 596 9.53 4.31 40.10
N TYR A 597 10.44 3.39 40.02
CA TYR A 597 10.20 1.95 40.08
C TYR A 597 10.91 1.38 41.28
N ALA A 598 10.19 0.63 42.10
CA ALA A 598 10.73 -0.13 43.23
C ALA A 598 10.52 -1.62 42.93
N PRO A 599 11.60 -2.38 42.62
CA PRO A 599 11.47 -3.83 42.40
C PRO A 599 10.82 -4.51 43.61
N PRO A 600 9.92 -5.50 43.43
CA PRO A 600 9.41 -6.29 44.52
C PRO A 600 10.58 -6.99 45.25
N PRO A 601 10.50 -7.22 46.57
CA PRO A 601 11.55 -7.91 47.34
C PRO A 601 11.79 -9.27 46.70
N SER A 602 13.07 -9.59 46.45
CA SER A 602 13.48 -10.84 45.80
C SER A 602 13.06 -12.01 46.70
N GLN A 603 12.32 -12.97 46.14
CA GLN A 603 11.96 -14.23 46.82
C GLN A 603 13.16 -15.17 47.04
N ALA A 604 14.40 -14.70 46.84
CA ALA A 604 15.62 -15.49 46.98
C ALA A 604 16.05 -15.75 48.44
N GLU A 605 15.31 -15.23 49.44
CA GLU A 605 15.64 -15.49 50.88
C GLU A 605 14.75 -16.57 51.52
N GLU A 606 13.76 -17.15 50.81
CA GLU A 606 12.91 -18.20 51.41
C GLU A 606 13.35 -19.64 51.07
N GLU A 607 14.35 -19.84 50.20
CA GLU A 607 14.84 -21.22 49.85
C GLU A 607 16.13 -21.62 50.61
N GLU A 608 16.75 -20.78 51.44
CA GLU A 608 17.95 -21.13 52.21
C GLU A 608 17.67 -21.67 53.62
N ASP A 609 16.43 -21.64 54.11
CA ASP A 609 16.12 -22.12 55.49
C ASP A 609 15.53 -23.54 55.58
N ASP A 610 15.39 -24.29 54.45
CA ASP A 610 14.77 -25.62 54.47
C ASP A 610 15.73 -26.77 54.14
N GLU A 611 17.08 -26.52 54.11
CA GLU A 611 18.09 -27.57 53.91
C GLU A 611 18.96 -27.86 55.17
N THR A 612 18.37 -27.81 56.34
CA THR A 612 19.03 -28.39 57.54
C THR A 612 17.99 -29.16 58.34
N ASP A 613 17.75 -30.41 57.97
CA ASP A 613 17.33 -31.49 58.85
C ASP A 613 17.03 -32.78 58.05
N GLU A 614 18.09 -33.44 57.53
CA GLU A 614 18.08 -34.89 57.27
C GLU A 614 19.49 -35.42 57.48
N GLU A 615 19.91 -35.47 58.77
CA GLU A 615 20.92 -36.40 59.24
C GLU A 615 20.29 -37.74 59.64
N ASP A 616 20.94 -38.78 59.19
CA ASP A 616 21.03 -40.12 59.76
C ASP A 616 19.77 -41.00 59.77
N PHE A 617 19.75 -41.94 58.88
CA PHE A 617 19.56 -43.35 59.32
C PHE A 617 20.35 -44.28 58.39
N ASP A 618 21.46 -44.74 58.98
CA ASP A 618 22.20 -45.94 58.60
C ASP A 618 21.36 -47.19 58.73
N ASP A 619 21.71 -48.20 57.91
CA ASP A 619 21.83 -49.60 58.17
C ASP A 619 20.84 -50.59 57.58
N GLU A 620 21.45 -51.54 56.90
CA GLU A 620 21.27 -52.98 56.80
C GLU A 620 20.08 -53.53 55.96
N GLU A 621 20.35 -54.03 54.77
CA GLU A 621 20.64 -55.41 54.36
C GLU A 621 20.80 -55.52 52.80
#